data_10a4262d7207a3b284eba7a723a421bf
#
_entry.id   10a4262d7207a3b284eba7a723a421bf
#
_cell.length_a   1.000
_cell.length_b   1.000
_cell.length_c   1.000
_cell.angle_alpha   90.00
_cell.angle_beta   90.00
_cell.angle_gamma   90.00
#
_symmetry.space_group_name_H-M   'P 1'
#
loop_
_entity.id
_entity.type
_entity.pdbx_description
1 polymer ?
#
loop_
_entity_poly.entity_id
_entity_poly.type
_entity_poly.pdbx_seq_one_letter_code
_entity_poly.pdbx_strand_id
1 'polypeptide(L)'
;MKLIYKIIESIPHGVILGDSLKQGPVTQVFKVRFEGIEAVLRIDLPVAKTLGLNRIFEAELLETIQPAQMSPKVLFADNLSGVLIWEFQAGETLENKSLVSLPEQLGHTLKQIHETKINGGEPLFADAIENYHRLLEDFDHPMIERGFELFDSLKDAKTPLVLSHNDINPGNILAKENLFVLDWEYASLNHPYFDLSNAIENFNFKDQEIEAFLNSYDEAITEEGIDRLNRWRNFSLYLALFWLMIIEKYATIQQTEQDWMIKLENRLSQLEG
;
A
#
# COMPACT_ATOMS: atom_id res chain seq x y z
N MET A 1 -6.17 -9.85 22.47
CA MET A 1 -6.36 -11.32 22.45
C MET A 1 -7.82 -11.75 22.49
N LYS A 2 -8.66 -11.37 23.47
CA LYS A 2 -10.10 -11.81 23.53
C LYS A 2 -10.92 -11.46 22.27
N LEU A 3 -10.67 -10.31 21.64
CA LEU A 3 -11.37 -9.89 20.42
C LEU A 3 -10.99 -10.79 19.23
N ILE A 4 -9.71 -11.07 19.05
CA ILE A 4 -9.18 -11.92 17.97
C ILE A 4 -9.80 -13.31 18.04
N TYR A 5 -9.84 -13.94 19.21
CA TYR A 5 -10.47 -15.25 19.37
C TYR A 5 -11.95 -15.25 19.02
N LYS A 6 -12.71 -14.19 19.39
CA LYS A 6 -14.11 -14.05 19.01
C LYS A 6 -14.31 -13.93 17.50
N ILE A 7 -13.41 -13.19 16.82
CA ILE A 7 -13.44 -13.07 15.36
C ILE A 7 -13.13 -14.43 14.72
N ILE A 8 -12.07 -15.11 15.18
CA ILE A 8 -11.71 -16.44 14.68
C ILE A 8 -12.84 -17.45 14.87
N GLU A 9 -13.51 -17.45 16.01
CA GLU A 9 -14.67 -18.33 16.29
C GLU A 9 -15.87 -18.02 15.39
N SER A 10 -15.98 -16.82 14.85
CA SER A 10 -17.05 -16.43 13.91
C SER A 10 -16.76 -16.79 12.46
N ILE A 11 -15.50 -17.13 12.12
CA ILE A 11 -15.13 -17.52 10.76
C ILE A 11 -15.69 -18.93 10.51
N PRO A 12 -16.52 -19.13 9.46
CA PRO A 12 -16.93 -20.47 9.03
C PRO A 12 -15.69 -21.28 8.68
N HIS A 13 -15.80 -22.60 8.79
CA HIS A 13 -14.75 -23.54 8.36
C HIS A 13 -13.54 -23.75 9.27
N GLY A 14 -13.46 -23.11 10.40
CA GLY A 14 -12.44 -23.39 11.42
C GLY A 14 -11.03 -22.90 11.04
N VAL A 15 -10.50 -22.05 11.89
CA VAL A 15 -9.15 -21.50 11.78
C VAL A 15 -8.30 -22.01 12.94
N ILE A 16 -7.14 -22.58 12.65
CA ILE A 16 -6.12 -22.90 13.66
C ILE A 16 -5.09 -21.78 13.64
N LEU A 17 -5.08 -20.99 14.73
CA LEU A 17 -4.17 -19.86 14.89
C LEU A 17 -2.73 -20.36 15.09
N GLY A 18 -1.79 -19.77 14.36
CA GLY A 18 -0.35 -19.96 14.47
C GLY A 18 0.36 -18.70 14.94
N ASP A 19 1.55 -18.45 14.40
CA ASP A 19 2.41 -17.33 14.77
C ASP A 19 1.86 -15.98 14.31
N SER A 20 2.10 -14.94 15.10
CA SER A 20 1.87 -13.55 14.68
C SER A 20 2.97 -13.15 13.67
N LEU A 21 2.55 -12.66 12.50
CA LEU A 21 3.45 -12.17 11.45
C LEU A 21 3.65 -10.65 11.52
N LYS A 22 2.56 -9.89 11.78
CA LYS A 22 2.60 -8.43 11.86
C LYS A 22 1.57 -7.95 12.88
N GLN A 23 1.93 -6.94 13.67
CA GLN A 23 1.01 -6.23 14.57
C GLN A 23 1.13 -4.74 14.31
N GLY A 24 0.33 -4.26 13.38
CA GLY A 24 0.25 -2.83 13.03
C GLY A 24 -0.89 -2.12 13.76
N PRO A 25 -0.97 -0.79 13.64
CA PRO A 25 -2.05 -0.01 14.21
C PRO A 25 -3.39 -0.18 13.46
N VAL A 26 -3.35 -0.63 12.21
CA VAL A 26 -4.51 -0.80 11.34
C VAL A 26 -4.99 -2.25 11.30
N THR A 27 -4.05 -3.19 11.24
CA THR A 27 -4.34 -4.62 11.07
C THR A 27 -3.43 -5.49 11.92
N GLN A 28 -3.90 -6.70 12.19
CA GLN A 28 -3.10 -7.77 12.78
C GLN A 28 -3.06 -8.95 11.83
N VAL A 29 -1.86 -9.52 11.61
CA VAL A 29 -1.61 -10.57 10.63
C VAL A 29 -1.03 -11.79 11.32
N PHE A 30 -1.59 -12.96 11.02
CA PHE A 30 -1.21 -14.23 11.62
C PHE A 30 -0.98 -15.29 10.55
N LYS A 31 0.01 -16.15 10.76
CA LYS A 31 0.06 -17.43 10.07
C LYS A 31 -0.99 -18.33 10.67
N VAL A 32 -1.78 -19.00 9.84
CA VAL A 32 -2.87 -19.88 10.29
C VAL A 32 -2.91 -21.15 9.44
N ARG A 33 -3.69 -22.13 9.89
CA ARG A 33 -4.18 -23.21 9.05
C ARG A 33 -5.68 -23.05 8.87
N PHE A 34 -6.12 -22.89 7.61
CA PHE A 34 -7.50 -22.72 7.21
C PHE A 34 -7.92 -23.89 6.30
N GLU A 35 -8.91 -24.69 6.69
CA GLU A 35 -9.32 -25.90 5.96
C GLU A 35 -8.16 -26.85 5.58
N GLY A 36 -7.14 -26.95 6.42
CA GLY A 36 -5.97 -27.79 6.20
C GLY A 36 -4.86 -27.12 5.35
N ILE A 37 -5.11 -25.95 4.79
CA ILE A 37 -4.15 -25.17 3.98
C ILE A 37 -3.35 -24.22 4.88
N GLU A 38 -2.04 -24.09 4.65
CA GLU A 38 -1.26 -23.01 5.26
C GLU A 38 -1.70 -21.67 4.68
N ALA A 39 -2.10 -20.74 5.54
CA ALA A 39 -2.71 -19.49 5.15
C ALA A 39 -2.22 -18.31 6.01
N VAL A 40 -2.52 -17.12 5.56
CA VAL A 40 -2.38 -15.88 6.31
C VAL A 40 -3.77 -15.35 6.62
N LEU A 41 -4.00 -15.02 7.87
CA LEU A 41 -5.21 -14.35 8.36
C LEU A 41 -4.86 -12.91 8.70
N ARG A 42 -5.54 -11.95 8.09
CA ARG A 42 -5.52 -10.54 8.48
C ARG A 42 -6.85 -10.17 9.12
N ILE A 43 -6.75 -9.47 10.23
CA ILE A 43 -7.89 -8.97 11.01
C ILE A 43 -7.75 -7.45 11.13
N ASP A 44 -8.81 -6.74 10.78
CA ASP A 44 -8.91 -5.30 10.90
C ASP A 44 -9.01 -4.86 12.37
N LEU A 45 -8.30 -3.78 12.68
CA LEU A 45 -8.56 -2.98 13.88
C LEU A 45 -9.58 -1.87 13.55
N PRO A 46 -10.22 -1.26 14.55
CA PRO A 46 -11.29 -0.28 14.30
C PRO A 46 -10.93 0.85 13.34
N VAL A 47 -9.67 1.29 13.32
CA VAL A 47 -9.18 2.35 12.44
C VAL A 47 -9.19 1.97 10.95
N ALA A 48 -9.13 0.69 10.61
CA ALA A 48 -9.22 0.23 9.23
C ALA A 48 -10.52 0.70 8.56
N LYS A 49 -11.63 0.61 9.30
CA LYS A 49 -12.93 1.14 8.83
C LYS A 49 -12.92 2.66 8.67
N THR A 50 -12.25 3.38 9.56
CA THR A 50 -12.10 4.84 9.48
C THR A 50 -11.33 5.23 8.22
N LEU A 51 -10.28 4.47 7.87
CA LEU A 51 -9.51 4.64 6.65
C LEU A 51 -10.28 4.25 5.37
N GLY A 52 -11.43 3.57 5.49
CA GLY A 52 -12.25 3.15 4.36
C GLY A 52 -11.82 1.83 3.73
N LEU A 53 -11.03 1.00 4.42
CA LEU A 53 -10.57 -0.29 3.89
C LEU A 53 -11.76 -1.24 3.68
N ASN A 54 -11.72 -1.98 2.57
CA ASN A 54 -12.79 -2.89 2.14
C ASN A 54 -12.22 -4.25 1.73
N ARG A 55 -12.45 -5.27 2.57
CA ARG A 55 -11.90 -6.63 2.38
C ARG A 55 -12.55 -7.41 1.24
N ILE A 56 -13.80 -7.11 0.90
CA ILE A 56 -14.47 -7.74 -0.25
C ILE A 56 -13.86 -7.20 -1.53
N PHE A 57 -13.71 -5.87 -1.66
CA PHE A 57 -13.06 -5.28 -2.82
C PHE A 57 -11.63 -5.80 -3.00
N GLU A 58 -10.83 -5.84 -1.92
CA GLU A 58 -9.48 -6.39 -1.97
C GLU A 58 -9.47 -7.85 -2.42
N ALA A 59 -10.41 -8.68 -1.93
CA ALA A 59 -10.53 -10.08 -2.34
C ALA A 59 -10.85 -10.21 -3.83
N GLU A 60 -11.82 -9.45 -4.35
CA GLU A 60 -12.20 -9.43 -5.76
C GLU A 60 -11.04 -8.97 -6.66
N LEU A 61 -10.29 -7.97 -6.21
CA LEU A 61 -9.09 -7.51 -6.89
C LEU A 61 -8.02 -8.60 -6.95
N LEU A 62 -7.72 -9.23 -5.80
CA LEU A 62 -6.73 -10.32 -5.72
C LEU A 62 -7.11 -11.49 -6.63
N GLU A 63 -8.39 -11.84 -6.74
CA GLU A 63 -8.88 -12.85 -7.69
C GLU A 63 -8.67 -12.43 -9.14
N THR A 64 -8.84 -11.14 -9.45
CA THR A 64 -8.66 -10.59 -10.79
C THR A 64 -7.20 -10.64 -11.24
N ILE A 65 -6.26 -10.32 -10.33
CA ILE A 65 -4.81 -10.28 -10.64
C ILE A 65 -4.10 -11.62 -10.40
N GLN A 66 -4.73 -12.57 -9.75
CA GLN A 66 -4.16 -13.89 -9.44
C GLN A 66 -3.65 -14.66 -10.68
N PRO A 67 -4.30 -14.62 -11.86
CA PRO A 67 -3.77 -15.28 -13.06
C PRO A 67 -2.38 -14.81 -13.49
N ALA A 68 -1.99 -13.58 -13.14
CA ALA A 68 -0.64 -13.06 -13.40
C ALA A 68 0.41 -13.56 -12.40
N GLN A 69 0.00 -14.35 -11.40
CA GLN A 69 0.86 -14.89 -10.32
C GLN A 69 1.63 -13.81 -9.51
N MET A 70 1.07 -12.61 -9.45
CA MET A 70 1.65 -11.48 -8.71
C MET A 70 1.04 -11.29 -7.33
N SER A 71 -0.04 -12.01 -7.01
CA SER A 71 -0.79 -11.88 -5.76
C SER A 71 -1.17 -13.24 -5.17
N PRO A 72 -1.44 -13.32 -3.84
CA PRO A 72 -1.87 -14.55 -3.20
C PRO A 72 -3.30 -14.95 -3.61
N LYS A 73 -3.58 -16.25 -3.56
CA LYS A 73 -4.93 -16.78 -3.74
C LYS A 73 -5.77 -16.51 -2.49
N VAL A 74 -6.91 -15.86 -2.66
CA VAL A 74 -7.89 -15.64 -1.59
C VAL A 74 -8.58 -16.96 -1.21
N LEU A 75 -8.75 -17.19 0.06
CA LEU A 75 -9.45 -18.35 0.63
C LEU A 75 -10.76 -17.94 1.32
N PHE A 76 -10.80 -16.75 1.93
CA PHE A 76 -11.98 -16.22 2.61
C PHE A 76 -11.89 -14.71 2.79
N ALA A 77 -13.01 -14.01 2.67
CA ALA A 77 -13.12 -12.58 2.97
C ALA A 77 -14.46 -12.27 3.63
N ASP A 78 -14.45 -11.42 4.65
CA ASP A 78 -15.66 -10.88 5.29
C ASP A 78 -15.43 -9.44 5.73
N ASN A 79 -16.15 -8.51 5.11
CA ASN A 79 -16.03 -7.09 5.39
C ASN A 79 -16.67 -6.69 6.73
N LEU A 80 -17.66 -7.46 7.21
CA LEU A 80 -18.32 -7.14 8.48
C LEU A 80 -17.41 -7.38 9.67
N SER A 81 -16.67 -8.49 9.66
CA SER A 81 -15.67 -8.80 10.69
C SER A 81 -14.29 -8.22 10.37
N GLY A 82 -14.09 -7.61 9.20
CA GLY A 82 -12.80 -7.08 8.76
C GLY A 82 -11.74 -8.18 8.60
N VAL A 83 -12.12 -9.30 7.98
CA VAL A 83 -11.26 -10.48 7.83
C VAL A 83 -10.95 -10.74 6.37
N LEU A 84 -9.67 -11.00 6.09
CA LEU A 84 -9.21 -11.57 4.82
C LEU A 84 -8.25 -12.74 5.11
N ILE A 85 -8.47 -13.87 4.44
CA ILE A 85 -7.60 -15.05 4.50
C ILE A 85 -7.12 -15.38 3.09
N TRP A 86 -5.81 -15.54 2.94
CA TRP A 86 -5.19 -15.96 1.68
C TRP A 86 -4.17 -17.07 1.91
N GLU A 87 -3.85 -17.81 0.86
CA GLU A 87 -2.86 -18.88 0.87
C GLU A 87 -1.47 -18.35 1.22
N PHE A 88 -0.80 -18.99 2.18
CA PHE A 88 0.54 -18.57 2.62
C PHE A 88 1.54 -18.68 1.48
N GLN A 89 2.28 -17.63 1.25
CA GLN A 89 3.34 -17.55 0.26
C GLN A 89 4.70 -17.64 0.95
N ALA A 90 5.40 -18.75 0.73
CA ALA A 90 6.77 -18.89 1.22
C ALA A 90 7.72 -17.94 0.47
N GLY A 91 8.66 -17.36 1.19
CA GLY A 91 9.65 -16.43 0.66
C GLY A 91 10.09 -15.42 1.71
N GLU A 92 11.15 -14.68 1.40
CA GLU A 92 11.63 -13.55 2.20
C GLU A 92 11.19 -12.24 1.54
N THR A 93 10.78 -11.27 2.35
CA THR A 93 10.52 -9.91 1.86
C THR A 93 11.82 -9.20 1.50
N LEU A 94 11.71 -8.17 0.67
CA LEU A 94 12.86 -7.34 0.29
C LEU A 94 13.40 -6.48 1.44
N GLU A 95 12.72 -6.41 2.58
CA GLU A 95 13.30 -5.85 3.81
C GLU A 95 14.57 -6.62 4.26
N ASN A 96 14.58 -7.92 4.04
CA ASN A 96 15.63 -8.84 4.50
C ASN A 96 16.49 -9.39 3.35
N LYS A 97 16.18 -9.04 2.11
CA LYS A 97 16.84 -9.57 0.93
C LYS A 97 17.12 -8.51 -0.13
N SER A 98 18.37 -8.40 -0.54
CA SER A 98 18.78 -7.54 -1.66
C SER A 98 18.86 -8.34 -2.96
N LEU A 99 18.42 -7.73 -4.06
CA LEU A 99 18.55 -8.27 -5.41
C LEU A 99 19.36 -7.28 -6.27
N VAL A 100 20.29 -7.79 -7.05
CA VAL A 100 21.18 -6.94 -7.90
C VAL A 100 20.39 -6.21 -8.98
N SER A 101 19.37 -6.86 -9.56
CA SER A 101 18.52 -6.30 -10.61
C SER A 101 17.14 -5.86 -10.07
N LEU A 102 17.08 -5.44 -8.80
CA LEU A 102 15.83 -5.05 -8.17
C LEU A 102 15.14 -3.87 -8.89
N PRO A 103 15.84 -2.78 -9.27
CA PRO A 103 15.20 -1.66 -9.94
C PRO A 103 14.48 -2.09 -11.23
N GLU A 104 15.15 -2.86 -12.08
CA GLU A 104 14.58 -3.34 -13.34
C GLU A 104 13.42 -4.31 -13.12
N GLN A 105 13.55 -5.25 -12.18
CA GLN A 105 12.48 -6.19 -11.86
C GLN A 105 11.25 -5.45 -11.33
N LEU A 106 11.44 -4.45 -10.48
CA LEU A 106 10.35 -3.67 -9.89
C LEU A 106 9.66 -2.82 -10.95
N GLY A 107 10.40 -2.20 -11.86
CA GLY A 107 9.84 -1.45 -12.98
C GLY A 107 8.95 -2.32 -13.88
N HIS A 108 9.43 -3.51 -14.26
CA HIS A 108 8.62 -4.47 -15.01
C HIS A 108 7.37 -4.93 -14.23
N THR A 109 7.52 -5.19 -12.93
CA THR A 109 6.40 -5.62 -12.08
C THR A 109 5.31 -4.54 -12.01
N LEU A 110 5.70 -3.27 -11.77
CA LEU A 110 4.75 -2.16 -11.75
C LEU A 110 4.08 -1.94 -13.11
N LYS A 111 4.82 -2.08 -14.21
CA LYS A 111 4.23 -2.04 -15.55
C LYS A 111 3.14 -3.10 -15.72
N GLN A 112 3.38 -4.34 -15.32
CA GLN A 112 2.40 -5.42 -15.40
C GLN A 112 1.16 -5.13 -14.54
N ILE A 113 1.34 -4.59 -13.33
CA ILE A 113 0.24 -4.18 -12.45
C ILE A 113 -0.59 -3.09 -13.14
N HIS A 114 0.04 -2.03 -13.64
CA HIS A 114 -0.63 -0.89 -14.26
C HIS A 114 -1.30 -1.22 -15.60
N GLU A 115 -0.83 -2.24 -16.32
CA GLU A 115 -1.45 -2.74 -17.55
C GLU A 115 -2.60 -3.72 -17.29
N THR A 116 -2.79 -4.14 -16.03
CA THR A 116 -3.89 -5.05 -15.66
C THR A 116 -5.23 -4.36 -15.86
N LYS A 117 -6.08 -4.99 -16.68
CA LYS A 117 -7.44 -4.51 -16.92
C LYS A 117 -8.35 -4.95 -15.78
N ILE A 118 -9.03 -4.00 -15.21
CA ILE A 118 -10.03 -4.19 -14.18
C ILE A 118 -11.42 -3.83 -14.73
N ASN A 119 -12.48 -4.44 -14.18
CA ASN A 119 -13.79 -4.46 -14.82
C ASN A 119 -14.66 -3.21 -14.63
N GLY A 120 -14.16 -2.21 -13.90
CA GLY A 120 -14.88 -0.96 -13.57
C GLY A 120 -15.65 -1.07 -12.24
N GLY A 121 -15.76 0.06 -11.56
CA GLY A 121 -16.35 0.15 -10.20
C GLY A 121 -15.33 0.09 -9.08
N GLU A 122 -14.04 0.06 -9.42
CA GLU A 122 -12.93 0.11 -8.47
C GLU A 122 -12.89 1.49 -7.79
N PRO A 123 -12.49 1.54 -6.49
CA PRO A 123 -12.34 2.79 -5.77
C PRO A 123 -11.29 3.68 -6.44
N LEU A 124 -11.51 4.98 -6.36
CA LEU A 124 -10.53 5.96 -6.81
C LEU A 124 -9.61 6.35 -5.65
N PHE A 125 -8.35 6.50 -5.92
CA PHE A 125 -7.40 7.03 -4.95
C PHE A 125 -7.82 8.43 -4.44
N ALA A 126 -8.40 9.24 -5.31
CA ALA A 126 -8.93 10.55 -4.94
C ALA A 126 -10.01 10.48 -3.85
N ASP A 127 -10.84 9.42 -3.83
CA ASP A 127 -11.86 9.24 -2.78
C ASP A 127 -11.21 8.96 -1.42
N ALA A 128 -10.11 8.20 -1.40
CA ALA A 128 -9.34 7.98 -0.19
C ALA A 128 -8.69 9.29 0.32
N ILE A 129 -8.16 10.12 -0.57
CA ILE A 129 -7.59 11.43 -0.22
C ILE A 129 -8.67 12.37 0.32
N GLU A 130 -9.86 12.39 -0.28
CA GLU A 130 -10.99 13.15 0.24
C GLU A 130 -11.42 12.67 1.64
N ASN A 131 -11.40 11.35 1.88
CA ASN A 131 -11.63 10.80 3.21
C ASN A 131 -10.56 11.29 4.21
N TYR A 132 -9.29 11.27 3.84
CA TYR A 132 -8.19 11.78 4.68
C TYR A 132 -8.37 13.27 4.99
N HIS A 133 -8.78 14.07 4.00
CA HIS A 133 -9.06 15.48 4.20
C HIS A 133 -10.14 15.70 5.28
N ARG A 134 -11.26 14.97 5.22
CA ARG A 134 -12.33 15.03 6.24
C ARG A 134 -11.84 14.57 7.63
N LEU A 135 -10.97 13.55 7.70
CA LEU A 135 -10.46 13.05 8.98
C LEU A 135 -9.47 14.01 9.65
N LEU A 136 -8.85 14.89 8.85
CA LEU A 136 -7.85 15.87 9.28
C LEU A 136 -8.39 17.29 9.41
N GLU A 137 -9.68 17.55 9.14
CA GLU A 137 -10.26 18.91 9.14
C GLU A 137 -10.12 19.68 10.47
N ASP A 138 -10.07 18.95 11.60
CA ASP A 138 -9.90 19.52 12.94
C ASP A 138 -8.43 19.75 13.35
N PHE A 139 -7.48 19.40 12.50
CA PHE A 139 -6.05 19.56 12.79
C PHE A 139 -5.56 20.93 12.34
N ASP A 140 -4.99 21.71 13.26
CA ASP A 140 -4.26 22.93 12.95
C ASP A 140 -2.80 22.62 12.65
N HIS A 141 -2.51 22.19 11.42
CA HIS A 141 -1.15 21.86 10.99
C HIS A 141 -0.87 22.36 9.57
N PRO A 142 0.16 23.21 9.36
CA PRO A 142 0.36 23.90 8.08
C PRO A 142 0.63 22.96 6.89
N MET A 143 1.14 21.76 7.13
CA MET A 143 1.42 20.79 6.07
C MET A 143 0.15 20.12 5.51
N ILE A 144 -0.98 20.20 6.22
CA ILE A 144 -2.24 19.58 5.76
C ILE A 144 -2.73 20.33 4.52
N GLU A 145 -2.94 21.63 4.62
CA GLU A 145 -3.42 22.45 3.50
C GLU A 145 -2.48 22.33 2.29
N ARG A 146 -1.18 22.47 2.50
CA ARG A 146 -0.16 22.36 1.44
C ARG A 146 -0.15 21.01 0.73
N GLY A 147 -0.28 19.91 1.48
CA GLY A 147 -0.31 18.59 0.88
C GLY A 147 -1.56 18.36 0.04
N PHE A 148 -2.73 18.86 0.47
CA PHE A 148 -3.96 18.78 -0.34
C PHE A 148 -3.92 19.71 -1.56
N GLU A 149 -3.38 20.93 -1.43
CA GLU A 149 -3.13 21.82 -2.58
C GLU A 149 -2.18 21.17 -3.60
N LEU A 150 -1.11 20.52 -3.13
CA LEU A 150 -0.20 19.78 -4.00
C LEU A 150 -0.95 18.66 -4.72
N PHE A 151 -1.75 17.84 -4.02
CA PHE A 151 -2.55 16.79 -4.62
C PHE A 151 -3.50 17.33 -5.69
N ASP A 152 -4.22 18.41 -5.40
CA ASP A 152 -5.13 19.05 -6.37
C ASP A 152 -4.40 19.51 -7.63
N SER A 153 -3.18 19.99 -7.50
CA SER A 153 -2.33 20.40 -8.63
C SER A 153 -1.77 19.22 -9.44
N LEU A 154 -1.78 18.00 -8.88
CA LEU A 154 -1.32 16.77 -9.53
C LEU A 154 -2.44 16.04 -10.27
N LYS A 155 -3.70 16.32 -9.94
CA LYS A 155 -4.85 15.78 -10.65
C LYS A 155 -4.79 16.22 -12.11
N ASP A 156 -4.61 15.28 -13.00
CA ASP A 156 -4.54 15.52 -14.45
C ASP A 156 -5.56 14.61 -15.14
N ALA A 157 -6.56 15.25 -15.75
CA ALA A 157 -7.59 14.54 -16.50
C ALA A 157 -7.08 13.88 -17.79
N LYS A 158 -5.85 14.16 -18.20
CA LYS A 158 -5.27 13.65 -19.46
C LYS A 158 -4.55 12.32 -19.28
N THR A 159 -3.99 12.07 -18.08
CA THR A 159 -3.29 10.81 -17.82
C THR A 159 -4.31 9.75 -17.39
N PRO A 160 -4.40 8.63 -18.12
CA PRO A 160 -5.27 7.53 -17.72
C PRO A 160 -4.91 7.02 -16.31
N LEU A 161 -5.92 6.80 -15.48
CA LEU A 161 -5.74 6.11 -14.22
C LEU A 161 -5.49 4.63 -14.48
N VAL A 162 -4.64 4.04 -13.67
CA VAL A 162 -4.26 2.63 -13.73
C VAL A 162 -4.57 1.94 -12.41
N LEU A 163 -4.65 0.61 -12.41
CA LEU A 163 -4.62 -0.12 -11.14
C LEU A 163 -3.28 0.15 -10.47
N SER A 164 -3.32 0.74 -9.30
CA SER A 164 -2.15 1.04 -8.47
C SER A 164 -2.24 0.33 -7.13
N HIS A 165 -1.12 -0.12 -6.64
CA HIS A 165 -1.01 -0.75 -5.32
C HIS A 165 -1.12 0.26 -4.18
N ASN A 166 -0.57 1.45 -4.39
CA ASN A 166 -0.53 2.59 -3.47
C ASN A 166 0.27 2.41 -2.17
N ASP A 167 0.91 1.24 -1.98
CA ASP A 167 1.80 0.97 -0.83
C ASP A 167 2.99 0.08 -1.23
N ILE A 168 3.70 0.45 -2.30
CA ILE A 168 4.90 -0.26 -2.76
C ILE A 168 6.06 0.02 -1.80
N ASN A 169 6.42 -0.99 -1.01
CA ASN A 169 7.54 -0.93 -0.07
C ASN A 169 8.22 -2.31 0.08
N PRO A 170 9.45 -2.38 0.62
CA PRO A 170 10.20 -3.64 0.74
C PRO A 170 9.48 -4.75 1.53
N GLY A 171 8.66 -4.38 2.52
CA GLY A 171 7.91 -5.33 3.34
C GLY A 171 6.75 -6.01 2.61
N ASN A 172 6.26 -5.37 1.56
CA ASN A 172 5.12 -5.85 0.77
C ASN A 172 5.55 -6.65 -0.47
N ILE A 173 6.84 -6.90 -0.68
CA ILE A 173 7.33 -7.62 -1.86
C ILE A 173 8.17 -8.83 -1.44
N LEU A 174 7.76 -10.01 -1.88
CA LEU A 174 8.54 -11.24 -1.74
C LEU A 174 9.51 -11.41 -2.91
N ALA A 175 10.77 -11.71 -2.58
CA ALA A 175 11.80 -12.05 -3.56
C ALA A 175 11.61 -13.49 -4.06
N LYS A 176 10.92 -13.65 -5.18
CA LYS A 176 10.73 -14.90 -5.92
C LYS A 176 11.41 -14.81 -7.29
N GLU A 177 11.20 -15.79 -8.17
CA GLU A 177 11.65 -15.72 -9.57
C GLU A 177 11.13 -14.45 -10.26
N ASN A 178 9.84 -14.15 -10.09
CA ASN A 178 9.24 -12.85 -10.33
C ASN A 178 8.87 -12.24 -8.98
N LEU A 179 8.93 -10.92 -8.85
CA LEU A 179 8.51 -10.26 -7.61
C LEU A 179 7.03 -10.54 -7.34
N PHE A 180 6.74 -10.89 -6.10
CA PHE A 180 5.39 -11.22 -5.67
C PHE A 180 4.89 -10.17 -4.69
N VAL A 181 3.78 -9.51 -5.01
CA VAL A 181 3.30 -8.35 -4.26
C VAL A 181 2.23 -8.75 -3.27
N LEU A 182 2.37 -8.29 -2.04
CA LEU A 182 1.47 -8.53 -0.90
C LEU A 182 0.79 -7.22 -0.48
N ASP A 183 -0.24 -7.34 0.35
CA ASP A 183 -0.87 -6.23 1.07
C ASP A 183 -1.54 -5.17 0.17
N TRP A 184 -2.53 -5.62 -0.61
CA TRP A 184 -3.27 -4.81 -1.58
C TRP A 184 -4.40 -3.95 -0.98
N GLU A 185 -4.37 -3.71 0.32
CA GLU A 185 -5.47 -3.07 1.07
C GLU A 185 -5.75 -1.61 0.66
N TYR A 186 -4.76 -0.91 0.09
CA TYR A 186 -4.87 0.46 -0.43
C TYR A 186 -5.02 0.52 -1.95
N ALA A 187 -5.08 -0.62 -2.63
CA ALA A 187 -5.15 -0.65 -4.08
C ALA A 187 -6.40 0.05 -4.62
N SER A 188 -6.22 0.84 -5.66
CA SER A 188 -7.28 1.64 -6.29
C SER A 188 -6.85 2.11 -7.67
N LEU A 189 -7.77 2.74 -8.40
CA LEU A 189 -7.39 3.49 -9.60
C LEU A 189 -6.68 4.78 -9.23
N ASN A 190 -5.44 4.90 -9.67
CA ASN A 190 -4.60 6.06 -9.38
C ASN A 190 -3.73 6.45 -10.57
N HIS A 191 -3.06 7.58 -10.45
CA HIS A 191 -2.05 8.03 -11.38
C HIS A 191 -0.78 7.14 -11.27
N PRO A 192 -0.24 6.61 -12.37
CA PRO A 192 0.87 5.65 -12.33
C PRO A 192 2.12 6.17 -11.61
N TYR A 193 2.36 7.49 -11.65
CA TYR A 193 3.51 8.08 -10.97
C TYR A 193 3.48 7.95 -9.44
N PHE A 194 2.32 7.67 -8.84
CA PHE A 194 2.26 7.47 -7.39
C PHE A 194 3.00 6.20 -6.95
N ASP A 195 2.73 5.05 -7.59
CA ASP A 195 3.45 3.81 -7.29
C ASP A 195 4.94 3.91 -7.64
N LEU A 196 5.27 4.57 -8.76
CA LEU A 196 6.67 4.84 -9.12
C LEU A 196 7.38 5.68 -8.06
N SER A 197 6.70 6.69 -7.52
CA SER A 197 7.19 7.54 -6.43
C SER A 197 7.41 6.75 -5.15
N ASN A 198 6.44 5.94 -4.75
CA ASN A 198 6.54 5.08 -3.56
C ASN A 198 7.71 4.09 -3.68
N ALA A 199 7.89 3.48 -4.85
CA ALA A 199 9.02 2.60 -5.08
C ALA A 199 10.35 3.33 -4.89
N ILE A 200 10.56 4.48 -5.53
CA ILE A 200 11.80 5.25 -5.42
C ILE A 200 12.08 5.66 -3.97
N GLU A 201 11.07 6.16 -3.26
CA GLU A 201 11.24 6.64 -1.89
C GLU A 201 11.47 5.48 -0.89
N ASN A 202 10.65 4.44 -0.94
CA ASN A 202 10.69 3.36 0.03
C ASN A 202 11.89 2.42 -0.17
N PHE A 203 12.37 2.26 -1.40
CA PHE A 203 13.60 1.51 -1.69
C PHE A 203 14.86 2.37 -1.65
N ASN A 204 14.71 3.70 -1.47
CA ASN A 204 15.82 4.66 -1.40
C ASN A 204 16.76 4.56 -2.62
N PHE A 205 16.19 4.40 -3.83
CA PHE A 205 16.92 4.28 -5.07
C PHE A 205 17.79 5.52 -5.33
N LYS A 206 19.01 5.28 -5.84
CA LYS A 206 19.95 6.32 -6.27
C LYS A 206 19.78 6.60 -7.76
N ASP A 207 20.37 7.66 -8.26
CA ASP A 207 20.16 8.14 -9.63
C ASP A 207 20.27 7.04 -10.71
N GLN A 208 21.28 6.18 -10.63
CA GLN A 208 21.45 5.07 -11.57
C GLN A 208 20.35 3.99 -11.42
N GLU A 209 19.91 3.75 -10.20
CA GLU A 209 18.84 2.79 -9.92
C GLU A 209 17.48 3.36 -10.35
N ILE A 210 17.26 4.67 -10.17
CA ILE A 210 16.08 5.38 -10.68
C ILE A 210 16.03 5.29 -12.20
N GLU A 211 17.14 5.53 -12.89
CA GLU A 211 17.23 5.43 -14.34
C GLU A 211 16.91 3.99 -14.82
N ALA A 212 17.52 2.97 -14.22
CA ALA A 212 17.26 1.57 -14.55
C ALA A 212 15.79 1.18 -14.29
N PHE A 213 15.22 1.62 -13.16
CA PHE A 213 13.84 1.38 -12.77
C PHE A 213 12.86 2.01 -13.78
N LEU A 214 13.03 3.29 -14.10
CA LEU A 214 12.15 4.01 -15.01
C LEU A 214 12.24 3.48 -16.45
N ASN A 215 13.46 3.18 -16.94
CA ASN A 215 13.64 2.59 -18.26
C ASN A 215 12.98 1.22 -18.42
N SER A 216 12.96 0.41 -17.36
CA SER A 216 12.29 -0.89 -17.38
C SER A 216 10.76 -0.79 -17.23
N TYR A 217 10.26 0.30 -16.66
CA TYR A 217 8.83 0.59 -16.61
C TYR A 217 8.34 1.16 -17.97
N ASP A 218 8.95 2.24 -18.45
CA ASP A 218 8.63 2.87 -19.72
C ASP A 218 9.84 3.68 -20.24
N GLU A 219 10.45 3.24 -21.32
CA GLU A 219 11.60 3.92 -21.96
C GLU A 219 11.27 5.32 -22.49
N ALA A 220 9.99 5.66 -22.61
CA ALA A 220 9.54 6.95 -23.17
C ALA A 220 9.23 8.02 -22.09
N ILE A 221 9.67 7.85 -20.84
CA ILE A 221 9.48 8.87 -19.81
C ILE A 221 10.27 10.13 -20.18
N THR A 222 9.54 11.23 -20.42
CA THR A 222 10.08 12.53 -20.83
C THR A 222 10.59 13.34 -19.63
N GLU A 223 11.28 14.47 -19.89
CA GLU A 223 11.67 15.43 -18.85
C GLU A 223 10.43 15.93 -18.07
N GLU A 224 9.32 16.24 -18.74
CA GLU A 224 8.05 16.60 -18.09
C GLU A 224 7.54 15.47 -17.18
N GLY A 225 7.72 14.21 -17.61
CA GLY A 225 7.40 13.04 -16.80
C GLY A 225 8.24 12.95 -15.53
N ILE A 226 9.52 13.28 -15.62
CA ILE A 226 10.43 13.33 -14.45
C ILE A 226 10.02 14.44 -13.46
N ASP A 227 9.67 15.62 -13.94
CA ASP A 227 9.17 16.72 -13.08
C ASP A 227 7.89 16.32 -12.38
N ARG A 228 6.97 15.68 -13.11
CA ARG A 228 5.73 15.15 -12.56
C ARG A 228 5.99 14.07 -11.51
N LEU A 229 6.91 13.16 -11.78
CA LEU A 229 7.34 12.12 -10.83
C LEU A 229 7.88 12.75 -9.54
N ASN A 230 8.72 13.76 -9.61
CA ASN A 230 9.27 14.45 -8.44
C ASN A 230 8.18 15.12 -7.60
N ARG A 231 7.16 15.68 -8.22
CA ARG A 231 6.01 16.24 -7.50
C ARG A 231 5.18 15.15 -6.79
N TRP A 232 4.99 14.00 -7.43
CA TRP A 232 4.34 12.84 -6.81
C TRP A 232 5.18 12.27 -5.65
N ARG A 233 6.51 12.28 -5.75
CA ARG A 233 7.42 11.91 -4.64
C ARG A 233 7.23 12.83 -3.44
N ASN A 234 7.10 14.13 -3.67
CA ASN A 234 6.80 15.06 -2.57
C ASN A 234 5.42 14.77 -1.96
N PHE A 235 4.40 14.51 -2.80
CA PHE A 235 3.08 14.19 -2.29
C PHE A 235 3.04 12.88 -1.49
N SER A 236 3.81 11.87 -1.86
CA SER A 236 3.88 10.62 -1.10
C SER A 236 4.37 10.82 0.35
N LEU A 237 5.24 11.81 0.58
CA LEU A 237 5.68 12.17 1.94
C LEU A 237 4.56 12.84 2.74
N TYR A 238 3.78 13.74 2.12
CA TYR A 238 2.59 14.32 2.75
C TYR A 238 1.57 13.25 3.10
N LEU A 239 1.31 12.31 2.17
CA LEU A 239 0.34 11.24 2.41
C LEU A 239 0.77 10.33 3.57
N ALA A 240 2.05 10.00 3.66
CA ALA A 240 2.59 9.24 4.78
C ALA A 240 2.41 10.00 6.11
N LEU A 241 2.64 11.32 6.12
CA LEU A 241 2.39 12.16 7.28
C LEU A 241 0.91 12.19 7.64
N PHE A 242 0.01 12.35 6.68
CA PHE A 242 -1.44 12.35 6.89
C PHE A 242 -1.91 11.04 7.50
N TRP A 243 -1.43 9.92 6.96
CA TRP A 243 -1.73 8.60 7.51
C TRP A 243 -1.31 8.48 8.97
N LEU A 244 -0.09 8.91 9.33
CA LEU A 244 0.41 8.90 10.71
C LEU A 244 -0.44 9.77 11.63
N MET A 245 -0.81 10.99 11.21
CA MET A 245 -1.68 11.88 11.98
C MET A 245 -3.07 11.26 12.23
N ILE A 246 -3.64 10.59 11.22
CA ILE A 246 -4.91 9.88 11.37
C ILE A 246 -4.75 8.70 12.33
N ILE A 247 -3.69 7.91 12.19
CA ILE A 247 -3.44 6.79 13.10
C ILE A 247 -3.24 7.28 14.53
N GLU A 248 -2.51 8.35 14.76
CA GLU A 248 -2.34 8.94 16.10
C GLU A 248 -3.68 9.38 16.72
N LYS A 249 -4.59 9.94 15.91
CA LYS A 249 -5.93 10.37 16.37
C LYS A 249 -6.84 9.19 16.75
N TYR A 250 -6.80 8.10 16.01
CA TYR A 250 -7.79 7.01 16.10
C TYR A 250 -7.24 5.70 16.66
N ALA A 251 -5.94 5.57 16.84
CA ALA A 251 -5.27 4.39 17.37
C ALA A 251 -4.11 4.75 18.30
N THR A 252 -3.45 3.75 18.83
CA THR A 252 -2.21 3.95 19.59
C THR A 252 -1.03 3.76 18.66
N ILE A 253 -0.19 4.77 18.53
CA ILE A 253 1.08 4.70 17.80
C ILE A 253 2.24 4.35 18.75
N GLN A 254 3.25 3.69 18.22
CA GLN A 254 4.48 3.37 18.94
C GLN A 254 5.54 4.45 18.72
N GLN A 255 6.65 4.35 19.41
CA GLN A 255 7.75 5.32 19.28
C GLN A 255 8.31 5.35 17.84
N THR A 256 8.31 4.23 17.15
CA THR A 256 8.76 4.11 15.74
C THR A 256 7.93 4.97 14.78
N GLU A 257 6.61 4.98 14.95
CA GLU A 257 5.72 5.83 14.14
C GLU A 257 5.88 7.31 14.50
N GLN A 258 6.07 7.65 15.79
CA GLN A 258 6.34 9.02 16.21
C GLN A 258 7.68 9.54 15.63
N ASP A 259 8.73 8.74 15.70
CA ASP A 259 10.05 9.09 15.13
C ASP A 259 9.97 9.25 13.60
N TRP A 260 9.13 8.46 12.94
CA TRP A 260 8.89 8.58 11.51
C TRP A 260 8.13 9.86 11.17
N MET A 261 7.10 10.21 11.92
CA MET A 261 6.36 11.47 11.76
C MET A 261 7.30 12.68 11.83
N ILE A 262 8.15 12.75 12.86
CA ILE A 262 9.14 13.83 13.01
C ILE A 262 10.11 13.90 11.81
N LYS A 263 10.56 12.76 11.31
CA LYS A 263 11.42 12.71 10.11
C LYS A 263 10.73 13.24 8.86
N LEU A 264 9.46 12.89 8.67
CA LEU A 264 8.66 13.39 7.54
C LEU A 264 8.46 14.90 7.61
N GLU A 265 8.10 15.44 8.77
CA GLU A 265 7.92 16.88 8.97
C GLU A 265 9.23 17.66 8.69
N ASN A 266 10.36 17.16 9.19
CA ASN A 266 11.67 17.78 8.94
C ASN A 266 12.02 17.74 7.44
N ARG A 267 11.75 16.62 6.76
CA ARG A 267 12.04 16.48 5.32
C ARG A 267 11.15 17.39 4.49
N LEU A 268 9.86 17.44 4.78
CA LEU A 268 8.91 18.32 4.09
C LEU A 268 9.27 19.79 4.29
N SER A 269 9.63 20.19 5.50
CA SER A 269 10.09 21.57 5.78
C SER A 269 11.33 21.97 4.97
N GLN A 270 12.25 21.02 4.68
CA GLN A 270 13.44 21.27 3.86
C GLN A 270 13.12 21.38 2.36
N LEU A 271 12.04 20.80 1.88
CA LEU A 271 11.61 20.91 0.47
C LEU A 271 10.95 22.26 0.17
N GLU A 272 10.51 22.97 1.19
CA GLU A 272 9.81 24.26 1.10
C GLU A 272 10.72 25.48 1.26
N GLY A 273 11.95 25.31 1.75
CA GLY A 273 12.96 26.39 1.98
C GLY A 273 13.93 26.52 0.85
#